data_4bf8ef10b6933d580db01f4541f8c1ae
#
_entry.id   4bf8ef10b6933d580db01f4541f8c1ae
#
_cell.length_a   1.000
_cell.length_b   1.000
_cell.length_c   1.000
_cell.angle_alpha   90.00
_cell.angle_beta   90.00
_cell.angle_gamma   90.00
#
_symmetry.space_group_name_H-M   'P 1'
#
loop_
_entity.id
_entity.type
_entity.pdbx_description
1 polymer ?
#
loop_
_entity_poly.entity_id
_entity_poly.type
_entity_poly.pdbx_seq_one_letter_code
_entity_poly.pdbx_strand_id
1 'polypeptide(L)'
;MNVIRYLLITISNRFENKMVKDRRVTYVRRHSYRTKSNIAAVTKTPGGRLACHYVKKRANGPKCGDCGGAIAGIPALRPKQYKNLSKNKRTVSRAYGGSRCAKCVRERIVRAFLIEEQK
;
A
#
# COMPACT_ATOMS: atom_id res chain seq x y z
N MET A 1 -29.46 34.05 -39.26
CA MET A 1 -30.32 33.10 -38.49
C MET A 1 -29.58 31.77 -38.46
N ASN A 2 -28.90 31.40 -37.36
CA ASN A 2 -28.57 30.00 -37.02
C ASN A 2 -27.41 29.82 -36.04
N VAL A 3 -26.76 30.87 -35.55
CA VAL A 3 -25.67 30.71 -34.54
C VAL A 3 -26.26 30.42 -33.16
N ILE A 4 -27.39 31.00 -32.83
CA ILE A 4 -28.08 30.82 -31.55
C ILE A 4 -28.66 29.40 -31.42
N ARG A 5 -29.14 28.81 -32.53
CA ARG A 5 -29.64 27.43 -32.54
C ARG A 5 -28.51 26.40 -32.36
N TYR A 6 -27.33 26.67 -32.94
CA TYR A 6 -26.16 25.81 -32.74
C TYR A 6 -25.63 25.85 -31.29
N LEU A 7 -25.62 27.03 -30.67
CA LEU A 7 -25.22 27.20 -29.26
C LEU A 7 -26.21 26.51 -28.29
N LEU A 8 -27.51 26.60 -28.58
CA LEU A 8 -28.50 25.92 -27.76
C LEU A 8 -28.43 24.38 -27.86
N ILE A 9 -28.16 23.85 -29.07
CA ILE A 9 -27.98 22.40 -29.26
C ILE A 9 -26.70 21.89 -28.59
N THR A 10 -25.59 22.66 -28.64
CA THR A 10 -24.32 22.30 -27.95
C THR A 10 -24.45 22.37 -26.43
N ILE A 11 -25.24 23.28 -25.90
CA ILE A 11 -25.49 23.38 -24.45
C ILE A 11 -26.42 22.24 -23.99
N SER A 12 -27.44 21.90 -24.78
CA SER A 12 -28.36 20.78 -24.50
C SER A 12 -27.60 19.44 -24.47
N ASN A 13 -26.73 19.17 -25.45
CA ASN A 13 -25.93 17.95 -25.51
C ASN A 13 -24.88 17.86 -24.38
N ARG A 14 -24.51 18.96 -23.73
CA ARG A 14 -23.61 18.98 -22.58
C ARG A 14 -24.32 18.62 -21.27
N PHE A 15 -25.64 18.80 -21.20
CA PHE A 15 -26.44 18.45 -20.02
C PHE A 15 -26.96 17.01 -20.01
N GLU A 16 -27.11 16.36 -21.19
CA GLU A 16 -27.70 15.03 -21.28
C GLU A 16 -26.76 13.88 -20.94
N ASN A 17 -25.44 14.09 -20.81
CA ASN A 17 -24.47 13.05 -20.51
C ASN A 17 -23.98 13.02 -19.06
N LYS A 18 -24.69 13.64 -18.13
CA LYS A 18 -24.52 13.30 -16.71
C LYS A 18 -25.40 12.10 -16.34
N MET A 19 -25.15 10.97 -16.96
CA MET A 19 -25.63 9.72 -16.42
C MET A 19 -25.14 9.62 -14.98
N VAL A 20 -26.06 9.63 -14.04
CA VAL A 20 -25.78 9.38 -12.63
C VAL A 20 -25.08 8.02 -12.55
N LYS A 21 -23.77 8.02 -12.37
CA LYS A 21 -22.99 6.79 -12.27
C LYS A 21 -23.50 6.05 -11.05
N ASP A 22 -24.15 4.93 -11.28
CA ASP A 22 -24.59 4.05 -10.19
C ASP A 22 -23.35 3.62 -9.41
N ARG A 23 -23.26 4.05 -8.14
CA ARG A 23 -22.17 3.74 -7.22
C ARG A 23 -22.45 2.51 -6.36
N ARG A 24 -23.62 1.91 -6.55
CA ARG A 24 -24.01 0.71 -5.80
C ARG A 24 -23.17 -0.48 -6.25
N VAL A 25 -22.68 -1.23 -5.28
CA VAL A 25 -21.87 -2.43 -5.50
C VAL A 25 -22.45 -3.56 -4.67
N THR A 26 -22.63 -4.72 -5.29
CA THR A 26 -23.15 -5.91 -4.64
C THR A 26 -22.05 -6.60 -3.85
N TYR A 27 -22.32 -6.91 -2.57
CA TYR A 27 -21.47 -7.72 -1.73
C TYR A 27 -21.78 -9.21 -1.99
N VAL A 28 -20.78 -9.97 -2.46
CA VAL A 28 -20.98 -11.32 -3.00
C VAL A 28 -20.79 -12.44 -1.95
N ARG A 29 -20.13 -12.14 -0.81
CA ARG A 29 -19.89 -13.16 0.22
C ARG A 29 -21.16 -13.50 1.00
N ARG A 30 -21.23 -14.75 1.49
CA ARG A 30 -22.39 -15.26 2.26
C ARG A 30 -22.61 -14.46 3.57
N HIS A 31 -21.54 -14.11 4.28
CA HIS A 31 -21.60 -13.36 5.54
C HIS A 31 -20.98 -11.96 5.37
N SER A 32 -21.74 -10.93 5.73
CA SER A 32 -21.37 -9.52 5.57
C SER A 32 -20.81 -8.89 6.85
N TYR A 33 -20.07 -9.64 7.67
CA TYR A 33 -19.50 -9.12 8.90
C TYR A 33 -18.45 -8.04 8.65
N ARG A 34 -18.61 -6.89 9.32
CA ARG A 34 -17.66 -5.79 9.24
C ARG A 34 -16.49 -5.99 10.22
N THR A 35 -15.56 -6.87 9.87
CA THR A 35 -14.36 -7.13 10.64
C THR A 35 -13.12 -6.56 9.96
N LYS A 36 -12.03 -6.37 10.73
CA LYS A 36 -10.72 -5.96 10.17
C LYS A 36 -10.15 -6.95 9.13
N SER A 37 -10.63 -8.18 9.12
CA SER A 37 -10.21 -9.21 8.16
C SER A 37 -11.08 -9.24 6.91
N ASN A 38 -12.27 -8.66 6.95
CA ASN A 38 -13.26 -8.66 5.88
C ASN A 38 -13.43 -7.24 5.33
N ILE A 39 -12.37 -6.71 4.75
CA ILE A 39 -12.35 -5.37 4.16
C ILE A 39 -12.74 -5.48 2.69
N ALA A 40 -13.78 -4.74 2.30
CA ALA A 40 -14.20 -4.60 0.92
C ALA A 40 -13.79 -3.22 0.39
N ALA A 41 -13.21 -3.19 -0.79
CA ALA A 41 -12.88 -1.96 -1.51
C ALA A 41 -13.63 -1.94 -2.85
N VAL A 42 -14.19 -0.80 -3.20
CA VAL A 42 -14.84 -0.60 -4.49
C VAL A 42 -13.81 -0.18 -5.52
N THR A 43 -13.66 -0.96 -6.58
CA THR A 43 -12.74 -0.71 -7.67
C THR A 43 -13.46 -0.63 -9.00
N LYS A 44 -12.98 0.23 -9.89
CA LYS A 44 -13.51 0.33 -11.25
C LYS A 44 -12.85 -0.74 -12.12
N THR A 45 -13.66 -1.54 -12.79
CA THR A 45 -13.18 -2.56 -13.73
C THR A 45 -12.86 -1.94 -15.10
N PRO A 46 -12.05 -2.59 -15.96
CA PRO A 46 -11.77 -2.13 -17.30
C PRO A 46 -13.03 -1.87 -18.14
N GLY A 47 -14.11 -2.62 -17.93
CA GLY A 47 -15.41 -2.41 -18.58
C GLY A 47 -16.21 -1.21 -18.07
N GLY A 48 -15.65 -0.38 -17.17
CA GLY A 48 -16.29 0.81 -16.62
C GLY A 48 -17.27 0.57 -15.47
N ARG A 49 -17.53 -0.66 -15.08
CA ARG A 49 -18.37 -1.04 -13.95
C ARG A 49 -17.61 -0.94 -12.62
N LEU A 50 -18.35 -0.72 -11.54
CA LEU A 50 -17.79 -0.81 -10.19
C LEU A 50 -17.95 -2.25 -9.68
N ALA A 51 -16.89 -2.79 -9.08
CA ALA A 51 -16.90 -4.11 -8.46
C ALA A 51 -16.37 -4.06 -7.03
N CYS A 52 -16.86 -4.96 -6.19
CA CYS A 52 -16.41 -5.13 -4.82
C CYS A 52 -15.20 -6.08 -4.80
N HIS A 53 -14.05 -5.60 -4.37
CA HIS A 53 -12.85 -6.38 -4.17
C HIS A 53 -12.58 -6.58 -2.67
N TYR A 54 -12.29 -7.81 -2.27
CA TYR A 54 -11.96 -8.15 -0.88
C TYR A 54 -10.46 -8.01 -0.67
N VAL A 55 -10.09 -7.04 0.13
CA VAL A 55 -8.69 -6.66 0.34
C VAL A 55 -8.14 -7.36 1.58
N LYS A 56 -6.96 -7.93 1.46
CA LYS A 56 -6.23 -8.50 2.61
C LYS A 56 -5.68 -7.39 3.50
N LYS A 57 -5.47 -7.68 4.79
CA LYS A 57 -4.85 -6.76 5.74
C LYS A 57 -3.47 -6.32 5.22
N ARG A 58 -3.20 -5.02 5.29
CA ARG A 58 -1.86 -4.49 5.03
C ARG A 58 -0.89 -4.97 6.12
N ALA A 59 0.37 -5.15 5.75
CA ALA A 59 1.44 -5.50 6.66
C ALA A 59 2.41 -4.33 6.79
N ASN A 60 2.95 -4.14 7.97
CA ASN A 60 4.08 -3.25 8.19
C ASN A 60 5.37 -3.99 7.88
N GLY A 61 6.36 -3.28 7.33
CA GLY A 61 7.71 -3.81 7.14
C GLY A 61 8.43 -4.04 8.47
N PRO A 62 9.59 -4.72 8.43
CA PRO A 62 10.42 -4.90 9.61
C PRO A 62 10.92 -3.55 10.12
N LYS A 63 11.01 -3.43 11.43
CA LYS A 63 11.47 -2.22 12.12
C LYS A 63 12.83 -2.47 12.77
N CYS A 64 13.64 -1.43 12.80
CA CYS A 64 14.93 -1.45 13.50
C CYS A 64 14.70 -1.65 15.01
N GLY A 65 15.43 -2.57 15.61
CA GLY A 65 15.30 -2.85 17.04
C GLY A 65 15.86 -1.74 17.95
N ASP A 66 16.68 -0.81 17.44
CA ASP A 66 17.21 0.30 18.23
C ASP A 66 16.35 1.56 18.09
N CYS A 67 16.12 2.03 16.86
CA CYS A 67 15.43 3.30 16.61
C CYS A 67 13.95 3.14 16.23
N GLY A 68 13.44 1.92 16.01
CA GLY A 68 12.06 1.68 15.58
C GLY A 68 11.74 2.08 14.14
N GLY A 69 12.69 2.68 13.41
CA GLY A 69 12.54 3.09 12.02
C GLY A 69 12.38 1.90 11.07
N ALA A 70 11.83 2.13 9.89
CA ALA A 70 11.68 1.09 8.88
C ALA A 70 13.04 0.65 8.33
N ILE A 71 13.22 -0.64 8.10
CA ILE A 71 14.41 -1.20 7.46
C ILE A 71 14.17 -1.23 5.95
N ALA A 72 15.04 -0.55 5.19
CA ALA A 72 15.01 -0.58 3.73
C ALA A 72 15.49 -1.93 3.18
N GLY A 73 15.00 -2.29 1.99
CA GLY A 73 15.44 -3.49 1.25
C GLY A 73 14.67 -4.78 1.59
N ILE A 74 13.74 -4.73 2.55
CA ILE A 74 12.90 -5.89 2.90
C ILE A 74 11.45 -5.51 2.65
N PRO A 75 10.68 -6.30 1.87
CA PRO A 75 9.30 -6.00 1.57
C PRO A 75 8.40 -6.10 2.80
N ALA A 76 7.40 -5.23 2.87
CA ALA A 76 6.38 -5.26 3.92
C ALA A 76 5.35 -6.36 3.63
N LEU A 77 5.44 -7.50 4.29
CA LEU A 77 4.61 -8.66 4.07
C LEU A 77 4.02 -9.20 5.39
N ARG A 78 2.97 -10.00 5.27
CA ARG A 78 2.43 -10.75 6.42
C ARG A 78 3.38 -11.89 6.80
N PRO A 79 3.46 -12.28 8.08
CA PRO A 79 4.42 -13.29 8.56
C PRO A 79 4.45 -14.58 7.74
N LYS A 80 3.29 -15.09 7.34
CA LYS A 80 3.20 -16.31 6.51
C LYS A 80 3.85 -16.13 5.13
N GLN A 81 3.84 -14.94 4.56
CA GLN A 81 4.40 -14.65 3.23
C GLN A 81 5.94 -14.64 3.26
N TYR A 82 6.56 -14.31 4.39
CA TYR A 82 8.02 -14.38 4.53
C TYR A 82 8.56 -15.80 4.41
N LYS A 83 7.76 -16.83 4.73
CA LYS A 83 8.18 -18.24 4.52
C LYS A 83 8.47 -18.55 3.05
N ASN A 84 7.72 -17.94 2.14
CA ASN A 84 7.82 -18.18 0.70
C ASN A 84 8.88 -17.30 0.00
N LEU A 85 9.52 -16.38 0.73
CA LEU A 85 10.59 -15.55 0.19
C LEU A 85 11.94 -16.25 0.33
N SER A 86 12.82 -16.01 -0.65
CA SER A 86 14.23 -16.39 -0.56
C SER A 86 14.93 -15.62 0.58
N LYS A 87 16.02 -16.18 1.12
CA LYS A 87 16.79 -15.57 2.20
C LYS A 87 17.27 -14.17 1.84
N ASN A 88 17.75 -13.96 0.61
CA ASN A 88 18.23 -12.66 0.12
C ASN A 88 17.19 -11.54 0.21
N LYS A 89 15.91 -11.86 0.02
CA LYS A 89 14.81 -10.90 0.11
C LYS A 89 14.30 -10.67 1.54
N ARG A 90 14.71 -11.51 2.48
CA ARG A 90 14.33 -11.40 3.90
C ARG A 90 15.36 -10.71 4.77
N THR A 91 16.57 -10.54 4.26
CA THR A 91 17.72 -9.98 4.98
C THR A 91 18.43 -8.94 4.13
N VAL A 92 19.27 -8.15 4.76
CA VAL A 92 20.21 -7.24 4.09
C VAL A 92 21.60 -7.80 4.30
N SER A 93 22.43 -7.86 3.24
CA SER A 93 23.81 -8.38 3.27
C SER A 93 24.77 -7.39 3.96
N ARG A 94 24.58 -7.18 5.24
CA ARG A 94 25.39 -6.30 6.10
C ARG A 94 25.35 -6.87 7.52
N ALA A 95 26.34 -6.55 8.33
CA ALA A 95 26.30 -6.85 9.76
C ALA A 95 24.99 -6.31 10.39
N TYR A 96 24.31 -7.12 11.16
CA TYR A 96 22.95 -6.86 11.69
C TYR A 96 21.89 -6.61 10.61
N GLY A 97 22.11 -7.06 9.37
CA GLY A 97 21.16 -6.89 8.25
C GLY A 97 19.82 -7.56 8.54
N GLY A 98 18.74 -6.82 8.35
CA GLY A 98 17.38 -7.28 8.68
C GLY A 98 16.93 -7.00 10.12
N SER A 99 17.83 -6.75 11.06
CA SER A 99 17.55 -6.46 12.46
C SER A 99 17.78 -4.98 12.82
N ARG A 100 18.80 -4.36 12.25
CA ARG A 100 19.19 -2.97 12.53
C ARG A 100 19.25 -2.14 11.24
N CYS A 101 18.93 -0.85 11.31
CA CYS A 101 19.10 0.06 10.19
C CYS A 101 20.57 0.48 10.03
N ALA A 102 20.93 0.98 8.83
CA ALA A 102 22.30 1.40 8.53
C ALA A 102 22.85 2.48 9.49
N LYS A 103 21.99 3.41 9.91
CA LYS A 103 22.37 4.47 10.85
C LYS A 103 22.77 3.89 12.20
N CYS A 104 21.93 3.03 12.78
CA CYS A 104 22.22 2.41 14.09
C CYS A 104 23.45 1.50 14.07
N VAL A 105 23.70 0.80 12.95
CA VAL A 105 24.91 -0.02 12.79
C VAL A 105 26.14 0.87 12.75
N ARG A 106 26.12 1.97 12.01
CA ARG A 106 27.22 2.93 11.96
C ARG A 106 27.53 3.52 13.35
N GLU A 107 26.50 3.95 14.07
CA GLU A 107 26.64 4.48 15.43
C GLU A 107 27.23 3.44 16.40
N ARG A 108 26.90 2.16 16.24
CA ARG A 108 27.47 1.08 17.04
C ARG A 108 28.96 0.86 16.74
N ILE A 109 29.36 0.89 15.47
CA ILE A 109 30.76 0.74 15.07
C ILE A 109 31.59 1.89 15.63
N VAL A 110 31.14 3.14 15.45
CA VAL A 110 31.83 4.31 15.98
C VAL A 110 31.94 4.24 17.49
N ARG A 111 30.88 3.87 18.20
CA ARG A 111 30.91 3.73 19.65
C ARG A 111 31.91 2.66 20.12
N ALA A 112 31.95 1.52 19.45
CA ALA A 112 32.90 0.45 19.79
C ALA A 112 34.34 0.91 19.64
N PHE A 113 34.64 1.60 18.50
CA PHE A 113 35.96 2.17 18.24
C PHE A 113 36.38 3.18 19.31
N LEU A 114 35.50 4.13 19.65
CA LEU A 114 35.79 5.14 20.68
C LEU A 114 36.01 4.54 22.07
N ILE A 115 35.31 3.46 22.41
CA ILE A 115 35.50 2.75 23.68
C ILE A 115 36.86 2.04 23.72
N GLU A 116 37.29 1.47 22.60
CA GLU A 116 38.62 0.81 22.51
C GLU A 116 39.77 1.80 22.61
N GLU A 117 39.62 3.00 22.03
CA GLU A 117 40.65 4.05 22.13
C GLU A 117 40.82 4.65 23.55
N GLN A 118 39.76 4.54 24.37
CA GLN A 118 39.77 5.06 25.75
C GLN A 118 40.33 4.07 26.78
N LYS A 119 40.65 2.84 26.37
CA LYS A 119 41.27 1.82 27.23
C LYS A 119 42.78 1.88 27.15
#